data_ec7a8f45de5946f5aa42afb458823702
#
_entry.id   ec7a8f45de5946f5aa42afb458823702
#
_cell.length_a   1.000
_cell.length_b   1.000
_cell.length_c   1.000
_cell.angle_alpha   90.00
_cell.angle_beta   90.00
_cell.angle_gamma   90.00
#
_symmetry.space_group_name_H-M   'P 1'
#
loop_
_entity.id
_entity.type
_entity.pdbx_description
1 polymer ?
#
loop_
_entity_poly.entity_id
_entity_poly.type
_entity_poly.pdbx_seq_one_letter_code
_entity_poly.pdbx_strand_id
1 'polypeptide(L)'
;LEFFYDCVKDSKSKLYLFGDQMQQIYDKYDGSFQRKFEEFDTSEKLRTNYRSTPAIINLLNNIYGNDEYAQMPPDNRRDILGSKPRLMITDDVNELVKKEGKEIEGDVLKLYVTNKERFLQIGAGELYSLVENLKDENDNKLYGWGRRYSVPDVLTKNEDENPDVLFRFLFTVDRILQYFKRKEYGMVIQILRNKETGKDKFFLINNLDVKMHSDKQRLKKTLEEINEMYAEMSDKTILQFIQFFSENNLIKKDVAEQFFSEQYQDLLNVPVKEFVNLCRGLERQEVSTQHGVKGEGHEKVFFIAEDCPSLGVTMYEFFKMNVKVSVEFQSLQKFYYEYKDAIENMKQGIEKDFLKSADDYKDVYGSIKKCVEEIDSKFGDNVYYKYCYQDYYQNGIKGSKTHKYVKNYANISVQGVQTR
;
A
#
# COMPACT_ATOMS: atom_id res chain seq x y z
N LEU A 1 14.15 16.40 9.03
CA LEU A 1 13.97 17.87 9.09
C LEU A 1 14.95 18.52 10.07
N GLU A 2 15.08 18.02 11.30
CA GLU A 2 16.00 18.56 12.32
C GLU A 2 17.42 18.71 11.81
N PHE A 3 17.97 17.71 11.17
CA PHE A 3 19.31 17.77 10.59
C PHE A 3 19.49 18.98 9.65
N PHE A 4 18.55 19.22 8.74
CA PHE A 4 18.62 20.37 7.81
C PHE A 4 18.45 21.70 8.54
N TYR A 5 17.56 21.76 9.52
CA TYR A 5 17.41 22.95 10.37
C TYR A 5 18.69 23.28 11.11
N ASP A 6 19.29 22.31 11.77
CA ASP A 6 20.54 22.49 12.52
C ASP A 6 21.72 22.89 11.63
N CYS A 7 21.74 22.44 10.37
CA CYS A 7 22.76 22.87 9.41
C CYS A 7 22.67 24.37 9.01
N VAL A 8 21.48 24.95 9.09
CA VAL A 8 21.26 26.33 8.57
C VAL A 8 21.00 27.36 9.64
N LYS A 9 20.54 26.99 10.85
CA LYS A 9 20.10 27.91 11.91
C LYS A 9 21.13 28.98 12.29
N ASP A 10 22.42 28.62 12.25
CA ASP A 10 23.53 29.51 12.60
C ASP A 10 24.32 30.00 11.36
N SER A 11 23.78 29.80 10.16
CA SER A 11 24.42 30.12 8.89
C SER A 11 23.72 31.28 8.18
N LYS A 12 24.32 31.77 7.08
CA LYS A 12 23.67 32.73 6.17
C LYS A 12 22.72 32.05 5.15
N SER A 13 22.64 30.73 5.19
CA SER A 13 21.78 29.97 4.31
C SER A 13 20.31 30.08 4.73
N LYS A 14 19.40 29.93 3.78
CA LYS A 14 17.96 29.94 4.03
C LYS A 14 17.40 28.55 3.83
N LEU A 15 16.54 28.13 4.73
CA LEU A 15 15.78 26.87 4.63
C LEU A 15 14.32 27.19 4.28
N TYR A 16 13.86 26.65 3.17
CA TYR A 16 12.46 26.72 2.76
C TYR A 16 11.82 25.34 2.93
N LEU A 17 10.69 25.29 3.63
CA LEU A 17 9.92 24.06 3.83
C LEU A 17 8.60 24.17 3.07
N PHE A 18 8.33 23.16 2.25
CA PHE A 18 7.07 23.01 1.53
C PHE A 18 6.38 21.75 2.02
N GLY A 19 5.16 21.88 2.48
CA GLY A 19 4.39 20.75 3.00
C GLY A 19 2.93 21.08 3.22
N ASP A 20 2.16 20.06 3.48
CA ASP A 20 0.75 20.12 3.84
C ASP A 20 0.52 19.16 5.01
N GLN A 21 0.09 19.68 6.14
CA GLN A 21 -0.15 18.89 7.35
C GLN A 21 -1.23 17.84 7.15
N MET A 22 -2.22 18.09 6.29
CA MET A 22 -3.28 17.14 5.98
C MET A 22 -2.82 15.97 5.09
N GLN A 23 -1.64 16.07 4.48
CA GLN A 23 -1.08 15.02 3.62
C GLN A 23 -0.08 14.11 4.34
N GLN A 24 -0.07 14.10 5.66
CA GLN A 24 0.73 13.16 6.42
C GLN A 24 0.20 11.73 6.21
N ILE A 25 1.04 10.86 5.65
CA ILE A 25 0.70 9.46 5.38
C ILE A 25 1.58 8.47 6.15
N TYR A 26 2.64 8.94 6.79
CA TYR A 26 3.54 8.12 7.59
C TYR A 26 3.49 8.51 9.06
N ASP A 27 3.45 7.49 9.90
CA ASP A 27 3.36 7.60 11.34
C ASP A 27 4.67 7.95 12.07
N LYS A 28 5.73 8.14 11.33
CA LYS A 28 7.06 8.37 11.94
C LYS A 28 7.27 9.80 12.46
N TYR A 29 6.36 10.71 12.16
CA TYR A 29 6.46 12.07 12.67
C TYR A 29 5.81 12.15 14.05
N ASP A 30 6.60 12.48 15.04
CA ASP A 30 6.22 12.55 16.45
C ASP A 30 5.76 13.96 16.90
N GLY A 31 5.70 14.92 15.99
CA GLY A 31 5.37 16.30 16.31
C GLY A 31 6.54 17.11 16.88
N SER A 32 7.71 16.51 17.08
CA SER A 32 8.87 17.19 17.73
C SER A 32 9.33 18.45 16.98
N PHE A 33 9.25 18.43 15.65
CA PHE A 33 9.60 19.57 14.83
C PHE A 33 8.54 20.69 14.83
N GLN A 34 7.33 20.42 15.31
CA GLN A 34 6.22 21.40 15.30
C GLN A 34 6.57 22.69 16.03
N ARG A 35 7.29 22.60 17.16
CA ARG A 35 7.71 23.77 17.92
C ARG A 35 8.70 24.65 17.15
N LYS A 36 9.50 24.07 16.27
CA LYS A 36 10.47 24.81 15.43
C LYS A 36 9.80 25.54 14.27
N PHE A 37 8.58 25.17 13.89
CA PHE A 37 7.80 25.92 12.90
C PHE A 37 7.46 27.34 13.36
N GLU A 38 7.39 27.58 14.66
CA GLU A 38 7.17 28.93 15.22
C GLU A 38 8.32 29.88 14.90
N GLU A 39 9.52 29.37 14.61
CA GLU A 39 10.72 30.14 14.23
C GLU A 39 10.77 30.49 12.74
N PHE A 40 9.92 29.85 11.91
CA PHE A 40 9.85 30.11 10.49
C PHE A 40 8.89 31.24 10.17
N ASP A 41 9.26 32.01 9.14
CA ASP A 41 8.34 32.97 8.53
C ASP A 41 7.22 32.21 7.80
N THR A 42 6.01 32.27 8.31
CA THR A 42 4.82 31.63 7.76
C THR A 42 3.88 32.62 7.07
N SER A 43 4.34 33.82 6.78
CA SER A 43 3.55 34.88 6.10
C SER A 43 3.15 34.49 4.68
N GLU A 44 4.04 33.74 4.00
CA GLU A 44 3.83 33.28 2.63
C GLU A 44 3.27 31.85 2.61
N LYS A 45 2.00 31.72 2.23
CA LYS A 45 1.32 30.43 2.13
C LYS A 45 0.86 30.17 0.70
N LEU A 46 1.11 28.94 0.19
CA LEU A 46 0.63 28.50 -1.09
C LEU A 46 -0.86 28.09 -0.98
N ARG A 47 -1.75 29.08 -1.15
CA ARG A 47 -3.21 28.87 -1.01
C ARG A 47 -3.91 28.47 -2.29
N THR A 48 -3.31 28.69 -3.46
CA THR A 48 -3.94 28.40 -4.74
C THR A 48 -3.88 26.90 -5.06
N ASN A 49 -5.04 26.27 -5.14
CA ASN A 49 -5.18 24.87 -5.50
C ASN A 49 -5.50 24.75 -7.00
N TYR A 50 -4.50 24.39 -7.79
CA TYR A 50 -4.61 24.20 -9.24
C TYR A 50 -5.19 22.84 -9.65
N ARG A 51 -5.31 21.90 -8.70
CA ARG A 51 -5.73 20.52 -8.97
C ARG A 51 -7.23 20.34 -8.89
N SER A 52 -7.83 20.83 -7.82
CA SER A 52 -9.20 20.52 -7.46
C SER A 52 -10.19 21.56 -7.98
N THR A 53 -11.44 21.14 -8.21
CA THR A 53 -12.53 22.07 -8.52
C THR A 53 -12.96 22.87 -7.29
N PRO A 54 -13.57 24.05 -7.44
CA PRO A 54 -14.07 24.85 -6.31
C PRO A 54 -14.97 24.08 -5.34
N ALA A 55 -15.79 23.14 -5.83
CA ALA A 55 -16.66 22.34 -4.98
C ALA A 55 -15.84 21.43 -4.03
N ILE A 56 -14.74 20.86 -4.51
CA ILE A 56 -13.83 20.04 -3.71
C ILE A 56 -13.02 20.93 -2.75
N ILE A 57 -12.53 22.07 -3.22
CA ILE A 57 -11.80 23.04 -2.39
C ILE A 57 -12.66 23.51 -1.20
N ASN A 58 -13.92 23.85 -1.46
CA ASN A 58 -14.85 24.24 -0.40
C ASN A 58 -15.08 23.12 0.62
N LEU A 59 -15.21 21.86 0.16
CA LEU A 59 -15.32 20.72 1.07
C LEU A 59 -14.06 20.57 1.93
N LEU A 60 -12.88 20.66 1.31
CA LEU A 60 -11.61 20.56 2.03
C LEU A 60 -11.45 21.68 3.07
N ASN A 61 -11.79 22.92 2.71
CA ASN A 61 -11.75 24.05 3.64
C ASN A 61 -12.70 23.84 4.82
N ASN A 62 -13.90 23.32 4.57
CA ASN A 62 -14.87 23.02 5.64
C ASN A 62 -14.37 21.91 6.56
N ILE A 63 -13.73 20.86 6.02
CA ILE A 63 -13.16 19.76 6.83
C ILE A 63 -11.97 20.28 7.66
N TYR A 64 -11.13 21.14 7.07
CA TYR A 64 -9.96 21.68 7.74
C TYR A 64 -10.33 22.68 8.84
N GLY A 65 -11.37 23.47 8.64
CA GLY A 65 -11.93 24.40 9.63
C GLY A 65 -10.98 25.54 10.04
N ASN A 66 -9.98 25.88 9.23
CA ASN A 66 -9.03 26.91 9.53
C ASN A 66 -8.84 27.88 8.36
N ASP A 67 -9.33 29.11 8.52
CA ASP A 67 -9.25 30.16 7.50
C ASP A 67 -7.81 30.55 7.14
N GLU A 68 -6.88 30.36 8.06
CA GLU A 68 -5.46 30.64 7.83
C GLU A 68 -4.86 29.76 6.73
N TYR A 69 -5.35 28.55 6.59
CA TYR A 69 -4.92 27.57 5.59
C TYR A 69 -5.95 27.35 4.47
N ALA A 70 -7.01 28.16 4.45
CA ALA A 70 -8.04 28.03 3.42
C ALA A 70 -7.45 28.14 2.01
N GLN A 71 -7.77 27.14 1.20
CA GLN A 71 -7.35 27.07 -0.21
C GLN A 71 -8.31 27.83 -1.10
N MET A 72 -7.81 28.32 -2.24
CA MET A 72 -8.57 29.05 -3.24
C MET A 72 -8.34 28.44 -4.63
N PRO A 73 -9.34 28.41 -5.50
CA PRO A 73 -9.11 28.09 -6.90
C PRO A 73 -8.34 29.20 -7.59
N PRO A 74 -7.58 28.90 -8.66
CA PRO A 74 -6.97 29.95 -9.50
C PRO A 74 -8.05 30.79 -10.18
N ASP A 75 -7.75 32.06 -10.47
CA ASP A 75 -8.70 33.05 -10.99
C ASP A 75 -9.46 32.57 -12.24
N ASN A 76 -8.77 31.89 -13.14
CA ASN A 76 -9.34 31.35 -14.37
C ASN A 76 -10.24 30.11 -14.17
N ARG A 77 -10.39 29.61 -12.95
CA ARG A 77 -11.24 28.45 -12.61
C ARG A 77 -12.28 28.74 -11.53
N ARG A 78 -12.41 29.97 -11.07
CA ARG A 78 -13.36 30.34 -10.00
C ARG A 78 -14.81 30.03 -10.36
N ASP A 79 -15.16 30.18 -11.63
CA ASP A 79 -16.52 29.97 -12.13
C ASP A 79 -16.81 28.51 -12.53
N ILE A 80 -15.80 27.62 -12.50
CA ILE A 80 -15.98 26.22 -12.82
C ILE A 80 -16.38 25.48 -11.54
N LEU A 81 -17.69 25.39 -11.29
CA LEU A 81 -18.20 24.76 -10.05
C LEU A 81 -17.72 23.32 -9.86
N GLY A 82 -17.64 22.54 -10.91
CA GLY A 82 -17.31 21.11 -10.84
C GLY A 82 -18.43 20.28 -10.19
N SER A 83 -18.27 18.97 -10.19
CA SER A 83 -19.20 18.07 -9.49
C SER A 83 -18.96 18.11 -7.98
N LYS A 84 -20.04 18.13 -7.21
CA LYS A 84 -19.94 17.99 -5.75
C LYS A 84 -19.51 16.57 -5.39
N PRO A 85 -18.58 16.39 -4.42
CA PRO A 85 -18.29 15.08 -3.86
C PRO A 85 -19.57 14.43 -3.33
N ARG A 86 -19.73 13.12 -3.57
CA ARG A 86 -20.88 12.34 -3.14
C ARG A 86 -20.41 11.24 -2.16
N LEU A 87 -21.12 11.07 -1.06
CA LEU A 87 -20.97 9.93 -0.18
C LEU A 87 -22.09 8.92 -0.52
N MET A 88 -21.69 7.69 -0.79
CA MET A 88 -22.60 6.58 -1.06
C MET A 88 -22.37 5.48 -0.04
N ILE A 89 -23.47 4.92 0.48
CA ILE A 89 -23.43 3.81 1.44
C ILE A 89 -24.10 2.62 0.76
N THR A 90 -23.43 1.47 0.78
CA THR A 90 -23.92 0.25 0.14
C THR A 90 -23.43 -0.99 0.89
N ASP A 91 -24.19 -2.06 0.81
CA ASP A 91 -23.78 -3.39 1.26
C ASP A 91 -22.98 -4.14 0.18
N ASP A 92 -23.06 -3.69 -1.08
CA ASP A 92 -22.27 -4.23 -2.21
C ASP A 92 -21.54 -3.09 -2.95
N VAL A 93 -20.27 -2.93 -2.59
CA VAL A 93 -19.38 -1.93 -3.19
C VAL A 93 -19.14 -2.22 -4.67
N ASN A 94 -18.99 -3.49 -5.05
CA ASN A 94 -18.66 -3.88 -6.42
C ASN A 94 -19.82 -3.58 -7.37
N GLU A 95 -21.04 -3.88 -6.94
CA GLU A 95 -22.24 -3.55 -7.72
C GLU A 95 -22.40 -2.04 -7.88
N LEU A 96 -22.23 -1.28 -6.79
CA LEU A 96 -22.30 0.18 -6.82
C LEU A 96 -21.26 0.79 -7.75
N VAL A 97 -19.99 0.42 -7.63
CA VAL A 97 -18.90 0.91 -8.47
C VAL A 97 -19.13 0.55 -9.95
N LYS A 98 -19.64 -0.64 -10.21
CA LYS A 98 -19.97 -1.06 -11.58
C LYS A 98 -21.13 -0.27 -12.17
N LYS A 99 -22.14 0.04 -11.38
CA LYS A 99 -23.31 0.84 -11.79
C LYS A 99 -22.89 2.29 -12.06
N GLU A 100 -22.31 2.95 -11.06
CA GLU A 100 -21.88 4.34 -11.15
C GLU A 100 -20.77 4.54 -12.19
N GLY A 101 -19.85 3.58 -12.33
CA GLY A 101 -18.79 3.63 -13.34
C GLY A 101 -19.29 3.54 -14.77
N LYS A 102 -20.49 2.97 -15.02
CA LYS A 102 -21.12 2.97 -16.34
C LYS A 102 -21.83 4.28 -16.67
N GLU A 103 -22.32 4.98 -15.64
CA GLU A 103 -23.01 6.27 -15.80
C GLU A 103 -22.04 7.44 -15.94
N ILE A 104 -20.77 7.24 -15.57
CA ILE A 104 -19.74 8.26 -15.61
C ILE A 104 -18.88 8.07 -16.86
N GLU A 105 -18.96 8.98 -17.81
CA GLU A 105 -18.07 8.99 -18.98
C GLU A 105 -16.61 9.25 -18.57
N GLY A 106 -15.68 8.53 -19.19
CA GLY A 106 -14.24 8.68 -19.01
C GLY A 106 -13.63 7.76 -17.94
N ASP A 107 -12.32 7.86 -17.79
CA ASP A 107 -11.55 7.01 -16.90
C ASP A 107 -11.81 7.36 -15.43
N VAL A 108 -12.16 6.36 -14.65
CA VAL A 108 -12.45 6.48 -13.23
C VAL A 108 -11.38 5.75 -12.42
N LEU A 109 -10.65 6.49 -11.60
CA LEU A 109 -9.70 5.90 -10.66
C LEU A 109 -10.44 5.37 -9.42
N LYS A 110 -10.22 4.10 -9.10
CA LYS A 110 -10.71 3.45 -7.88
C LYS A 110 -9.60 3.36 -6.86
N LEU A 111 -9.81 3.97 -5.70
CA LEU A 111 -8.84 3.96 -4.59
C LEU A 111 -9.33 3.06 -3.47
N TYR A 112 -8.49 2.13 -3.08
CA TYR A 112 -8.72 1.21 -1.97
C TYR A 112 -7.83 1.56 -0.77
N VAL A 113 -8.28 1.20 0.43
CA VAL A 113 -7.54 1.46 1.67
C VAL A 113 -6.28 0.58 1.73
N THR A 114 -6.37 -0.67 1.27
CA THR A 114 -5.27 -1.63 1.37
C THR A 114 -4.80 -2.13 0.00
N ASN A 115 -3.53 -2.53 -0.07
CA ASN A 115 -3.00 -3.20 -1.26
C ASN A 115 -3.71 -4.55 -1.50
N LYS A 116 -4.09 -5.27 -0.46
CA LYS A 116 -4.79 -6.55 -0.59
C LYS A 116 -6.09 -6.39 -1.39
N GLU A 117 -6.92 -5.41 -1.02
CA GLU A 117 -8.15 -5.10 -1.76
C GLU A 117 -7.86 -4.65 -3.19
N ARG A 118 -6.86 -3.80 -3.37
CA ARG A 118 -6.41 -3.37 -4.70
C ARG A 118 -6.09 -4.57 -5.60
N PHE A 119 -5.27 -5.51 -5.11
CA PHE A 119 -4.88 -6.69 -5.90
C PHE A 119 -6.05 -7.65 -6.13
N LEU A 120 -6.95 -7.80 -5.17
CA LEU A 120 -8.19 -8.55 -5.34
C LEU A 120 -9.04 -7.98 -6.49
N GLN A 121 -9.18 -6.66 -6.55
CA GLN A 121 -10.00 -5.98 -7.56
C GLN A 121 -9.45 -6.07 -8.98
N ILE A 122 -8.14 -6.15 -9.15
CA ILE A 122 -7.53 -6.42 -10.45
C ILE A 122 -7.50 -7.91 -10.82
N GLY A 123 -8.01 -8.80 -9.96
CA GLY A 123 -8.07 -10.24 -10.18
C GLY A 123 -6.73 -10.96 -9.95
N ALA A 124 -5.93 -10.46 -9.00
CA ALA A 124 -4.65 -11.03 -8.55
C ALA A 124 -4.63 -11.24 -7.01
N GLY A 125 -5.79 -11.49 -6.41
CA GLY A 125 -5.94 -11.58 -4.96
C GLY A 125 -5.33 -12.84 -4.36
N GLU A 126 -5.41 -13.98 -5.04
CA GLU A 126 -4.79 -15.23 -4.62
C GLU A 126 -3.28 -15.12 -4.67
N LEU A 127 -2.72 -14.59 -5.78
CA LEU A 127 -1.28 -14.28 -5.88
C LEU A 127 -0.80 -13.40 -4.72
N TYR A 128 -1.53 -12.31 -4.41
CA TYR A 128 -1.18 -11.43 -3.31
C TYR A 128 -1.12 -12.19 -1.98
N SER A 129 -2.16 -12.99 -1.69
CA SER A 129 -2.27 -13.71 -0.42
C SER A 129 -1.18 -14.78 -0.27
N LEU A 130 -0.82 -15.46 -1.35
CA LEU A 130 0.22 -16.49 -1.32
C LEU A 130 1.61 -15.87 -1.22
N VAL A 131 1.89 -14.78 -1.92
CA VAL A 131 3.16 -14.04 -1.77
C VAL A 131 3.32 -13.49 -0.33
N GLU A 132 2.24 -13.01 0.29
CA GLU A 132 2.27 -12.58 1.70
C GLU A 132 2.60 -13.72 2.66
N ASN A 133 2.33 -14.96 2.27
CA ASN A 133 2.57 -16.16 3.07
C ASN A 133 3.85 -16.93 2.71
N LEU A 134 4.60 -16.47 1.69
CA LEU A 134 5.89 -17.08 1.37
C LEU A 134 6.85 -17.02 2.55
N LYS A 135 7.54 -18.13 2.79
CA LYS A 135 8.45 -18.30 3.93
C LYS A 135 9.83 -18.78 3.49
N ASP A 136 10.83 -18.46 4.29
CA ASP A 136 12.17 -19.01 4.16
C ASP A 136 12.27 -20.41 4.83
N GLU A 137 13.43 -21.03 4.74
CA GLU A 137 13.73 -22.33 5.34
C GLU A 137 13.55 -22.37 6.87
N ASN A 138 13.52 -21.20 7.51
CA ASN A 138 13.34 -21.05 8.95
C ASN A 138 11.88 -20.67 9.32
N ASP A 139 10.92 -20.86 8.42
CA ASP A 139 9.49 -20.52 8.60
C ASP A 139 9.23 -19.05 8.83
N ASN A 140 10.17 -18.15 8.47
CA ASN A 140 9.95 -16.72 8.52
C ASN A 140 9.33 -16.20 7.22
N LYS A 141 8.35 -15.31 7.34
CA LYS A 141 7.79 -14.61 6.15
C LYS A 141 8.89 -13.88 5.39
N LEU A 142 8.96 -14.06 4.09
CA LEU A 142 9.90 -13.38 3.20
C LEU A 142 9.49 -11.94 2.92
N TYR A 143 8.20 -11.71 2.71
CA TYR A 143 7.64 -10.44 2.29
C TYR A 143 6.54 -9.97 3.23
N GLY A 144 6.28 -8.66 3.28
CA GLY A 144 5.21 -8.10 4.06
C GLY A 144 5.64 -7.01 5.04
N TRP A 145 4.75 -6.66 5.94
CA TRP A 145 5.00 -5.59 6.91
C TRP A 145 6.15 -5.92 7.86
N GLY A 146 7.06 -4.97 8.03
CA GLY A 146 8.26 -5.15 8.87
C GLY A 146 9.39 -5.96 8.20
N ARG A 147 9.23 -6.40 6.96
CA ARG A 147 10.26 -7.03 6.14
C ARG A 147 10.96 -6.00 5.26
N ARG A 148 12.10 -6.38 4.67
CA ARG A 148 12.85 -5.53 3.74
C ARG A 148 12.02 -5.16 2.51
N TYR A 149 11.21 -6.11 2.03
CA TYR A 149 10.35 -5.94 0.88
C TYR A 149 8.90 -6.24 1.24
N SER A 150 7.99 -5.44 0.73
CA SER A 150 6.56 -5.65 0.83
C SER A 150 6.04 -6.56 -0.30
N VAL A 151 4.81 -7.05 -0.19
CA VAL A 151 4.18 -7.83 -1.27
C VAL A 151 4.07 -7.04 -2.58
N PRO A 152 3.70 -5.73 -2.58
CA PRO A 152 3.74 -4.93 -3.81
C PRO A 152 5.11 -4.83 -4.48
N ASP A 153 6.21 -4.94 -3.74
CA ASP A 153 7.56 -4.92 -4.32
C ASP A 153 7.86 -6.19 -5.13
N VAL A 154 7.18 -7.29 -4.82
CA VAL A 154 7.23 -8.55 -5.59
C VAL A 154 6.26 -8.49 -6.77
N LEU A 155 5.06 -7.95 -6.57
CA LEU A 155 4.00 -7.87 -7.57
C LEU A 155 4.10 -6.56 -8.38
N THR A 156 5.30 -6.24 -8.86
CA THR A 156 5.60 -5.05 -9.67
C THR A 156 6.33 -5.39 -10.94
N LYS A 157 6.10 -4.64 -12.02
CA LYS A 157 6.82 -4.78 -13.30
C LYS A 157 8.27 -4.28 -13.26
N ASN A 158 8.71 -3.68 -12.18
CA ASN A 158 10.10 -3.25 -12.03
C ASN A 158 11.00 -4.45 -11.73
N GLU A 159 11.41 -5.15 -12.79
CA GLU A 159 12.24 -6.36 -12.70
C GLU A 159 13.58 -6.11 -12.00
N ASP A 160 14.15 -4.90 -12.08
CA ASP A 160 15.45 -4.59 -11.49
C ASP A 160 15.41 -4.54 -9.97
N GLU A 161 14.26 -4.16 -9.41
CA GLU A 161 14.05 -4.04 -7.96
C GLU A 161 13.26 -5.21 -7.39
N ASN A 162 12.65 -6.05 -8.23
CA ASN A 162 11.84 -7.18 -7.76
C ASN A 162 12.73 -8.22 -7.06
N PRO A 163 12.49 -8.50 -5.77
CA PRO A 163 13.34 -9.42 -4.99
C PRO A 163 13.14 -10.89 -5.36
N ASP A 164 12.03 -11.25 -6.00
CA ASP A 164 11.62 -12.64 -6.23
C ASP A 164 11.96 -13.11 -7.64
N VAL A 165 12.69 -14.23 -7.72
CA VAL A 165 13.20 -14.77 -8.98
C VAL A 165 12.09 -15.33 -9.87
N LEU A 166 11.05 -15.96 -9.27
CA LEU A 166 9.92 -16.50 -10.03
C LEU A 166 9.13 -15.37 -10.70
N PHE A 167 8.86 -14.30 -9.96
CA PHE A 167 8.15 -13.15 -10.52
C PHE A 167 8.99 -12.40 -11.55
N ARG A 168 10.32 -12.24 -11.37
CA ARG A 168 11.19 -11.70 -12.41
C ARG A 168 11.11 -12.53 -13.70
N PHE A 169 11.10 -13.85 -13.59
CA PHE A 169 10.90 -14.72 -14.76
C PHE A 169 9.54 -14.49 -15.42
N LEU A 170 8.45 -14.52 -14.65
CA LEU A 170 7.09 -14.35 -15.18
C LEU A 170 6.93 -12.97 -15.88
N PHE A 171 7.42 -11.89 -15.28
CA PHE A 171 7.42 -10.56 -15.91
C PHE A 171 8.29 -10.49 -17.15
N THR A 172 9.44 -11.20 -17.19
CA THR A 172 10.27 -11.32 -18.39
C THR A 172 9.50 -12.02 -19.52
N VAL A 173 8.74 -13.06 -19.21
CA VAL A 173 7.90 -13.74 -20.22
C VAL A 173 6.76 -12.83 -20.68
N ASP A 174 6.08 -12.10 -19.79
CA ASP A 174 5.08 -11.10 -20.19
C ASP A 174 5.67 -10.10 -21.19
N ARG A 175 6.85 -9.55 -20.90
CA ARG A 175 7.56 -8.60 -21.78
C ARG A 175 7.92 -9.21 -23.14
N ILE A 176 8.35 -10.47 -23.18
CA ILE A 176 8.59 -11.20 -24.43
C ILE A 176 7.32 -11.28 -25.27
N LEU A 177 6.19 -11.65 -24.64
CA LEU A 177 4.91 -11.79 -25.32
C LEU A 177 4.38 -10.44 -25.82
N GLN A 178 4.59 -9.37 -25.07
CA GLN A 178 4.25 -8.02 -25.51
C GLN A 178 5.04 -7.60 -26.75
N TYR A 179 6.36 -7.80 -26.76
CA TYR A 179 7.18 -7.54 -27.95
C TYR A 179 6.79 -8.43 -29.13
N PHE A 180 6.46 -9.69 -28.86
CA PHE A 180 5.99 -10.61 -29.90
C PHE A 180 4.68 -10.12 -30.55
N LYS A 181 3.70 -9.69 -29.76
CA LYS A 181 2.42 -9.12 -30.23
C LYS A 181 2.62 -7.83 -31.04
N ARG A 182 3.60 -7.00 -30.67
CA ARG A 182 3.98 -5.77 -31.39
C ARG A 182 4.85 -6.05 -32.62
N LYS A 183 5.21 -7.31 -32.89
CA LYS A 183 6.12 -7.73 -33.98
C LYS A 183 7.55 -7.19 -33.84
N GLU A 184 7.96 -6.86 -32.62
CA GLU A 184 9.30 -6.38 -32.29
C GLU A 184 10.25 -7.56 -32.04
N TYR A 185 10.40 -8.42 -33.04
CA TYR A 185 11.12 -9.72 -32.96
C TYR A 185 12.60 -9.58 -32.57
N GLY A 186 13.22 -8.45 -32.87
CA GLY A 186 14.59 -8.16 -32.45
C GLY A 186 14.74 -8.14 -30.94
N MET A 187 13.79 -7.52 -30.25
CA MET A 187 13.75 -7.46 -28.77
C MET A 187 13.50 -8.85 -28.17
N VAL A 188 12.56 -9.60 -28.74
CA VAL A 188 12.30 -10.99 -28.32
C VAL A 188 13.58 -11.83 -28.37
N ILE A 189 14.31 -11.81 -29.52
CA ILE A 189 15.54 -12.57 -29.68
C ILE A 189 16.64 -12.09 -28.72
N GLN A 190 16.73 -10.79 -28.44
CA GLN A 190 17.70 -10.24 -27.52
C GLN A 190 17.50 -10.78 -26.09
N ILE A 191 16.27 -10.79 -25.61
CA ILE A 191 15.91 -11.33 -24.28
C ILE A 191 16.19 -12.84 -24.24
N LEU A 192 15.67 -13.61 -25.19
CA LEU A 192 15.84 -15.06 -25.25
C LEU A 192 17.31 -15.49 -25.34
N ARG A 193 18.18 -14.65 -25.89
CA ARG A 193 19.65 -14.86 -25.92
C ARG A 193 20.35 -14.36 -24.66
N ASN A 194 19.63 -13.94 -23.63
CA ASN A 194 20.18 -13.39 -22.38
C ASN A 194 21.21 -12.26 -22.62
N LYS A 195 20.96 -11.40 -23.62
CA LYS A 195 21.87 -10.30 -24.00
C LYS A 195 21.63 -9.00 -23.25
N GLU A 196 20.59 -8.94 -22.44
CA GLU A 196 20.31 -7.77 -21.63
C GLU A 196 21.31 -7.68 -20.47
N THR A 197 21.94 -6.53 -20.32
CA THR A 197 22.92 -6.29 -19.24
C THR A 197 22.17 -6.09 -17.92
N GLY A 198 22.66 -6.70 -16.84
CA GLY A 198 22.08 -6.57 -15.50
C GLY A 198 20.80 -7.39 -15.26
N LYS A 199 20.30 -8.12 -16.25
CA LYS A 199 19.13 -8.98 -16.14
C LYS A 199 19.48 -10.45 -15.89
N ASP A 200 18.56 -11.18 -15.26
CA ASP A 200 18.68 -12.61 -15.07
C ASP A 200 18.76 -13.38 -16.39
N LYS A 201 19.50 -14.48 -16.37
CA LYS A 201 19.75 -15.31 -17.54
C LYS A 201 18.99 -16.61 -17.45
N PHE A 202 17.68 -16.56 -17.64
CA PHE A 202 16.77 -17.69 -17.47
C PHE A 202 16.87 -18.72 -18.60
N PHE A 203 17.09 -18.28 -19.85
CA PHE A 203 16.85 -19.10 -21.04
C PHE A 203 18.05 -19.95 -21.47
N LEU A 204 17.75 -21.11 -22.07
CA LEU A 204 18.72 -21.95 -22.75
C LEU A 204 18.94 -21.47 -24.19
N ILE A 205 20.02 -20.74 -24.41
CA ILE A 205 20.33 -20.09 -25.71
C ILE A 205 20.33 -21.08 -26.88
N ASN A 206 20.87 -22.29 -26.70
CA ASN A 206 21.03 -23.25 -27.76
C ASN A 206 19.70 -23.70 -28.41
N ASN A 207 18.62 -23.74 -27.63
CA ASN A 207 17.29 -24.14 -28.09
C ASN A 207 16.49 -22.97 -28.69
N LEU A 208 16.87 -21.76 -28.37
CA LEU A 208 16.23 -20.51 -28.80
C LEU A 208 17.06 -19.72 -29.83
N ASP A 209 18.18 -20.27 -30.27
CA ASP A 209 19.03 -19.61 -31.27
C ASP A 209 18.38 -19.70 -32.66
N VAL A 210 18.41 -18.57 -33.36
CA VAL A 210 17.83 -18.43 -34.70
C VAL A 210 18.97 -18.19 -35.71
N LYS A 211 19.31 -19.25 -36.47
CA LYS A 211 20.32 -19.21 -37.51
C LYS A 211 19.71 -19.38 -38.90
N MET A 212 18.72 -20.25 -39.00
CA MET A 212 18.10 -20.65 -40.27
C MET A 212 16.61 -20.22 -40.27
N HIS A 213 15.98 -20.30 -41.46
CA HIS A 213 14.56 -19.99 -41.63
C HIS A 213 13.66 -20.96 -40.81
N SER A 214 14.03 -22.23 -40.77
CA SER A 214 13.35 -23.25 -39.96
C SER A 214 13.34 -22.93 -38.48
N ASP A 215 14.43 -22.33 -37.97
CA ASP A 215 14.50 -21.91 -36.56
C ASP A 215 13.52 -20.77 -36.24
N LYS A 216 13.32 -19.85 -37.21
CA LYS A 216 12.31 -18.79 -37.08
C LYS A 216 10.91 -19.35 -36.97
N GLN A 217 10.59 -20.37 -37.79
CA GLN A 217 9.28 -21.01 -37.77
C GLN A 217 9.05 -21.77 -36.44
N ARG A 218 10.07 -22.50 -35.97
CA ARG A 218 10.03 -23.20 -34.69
C ARG A 218 9.81 -22.22 -33.54
N LEU A 219 10.63 -21.16 -33.46
CA LEU A 219 10.51 -20.15 -32.44
C LEU A 219 9.12 -19.47 -32.44
N LYS A 220 8.63 -19.13 -33.65
CA LYS A 220 7.29 -18.56 -33.80
C LYS A 220 6.22 -19.48 -33.20
N LYS A 221 6.24 -20.77 -33.55
CA LYS A 221 5.30 -21.76 -33.02
C LYS A 221 5.38 -21.87 -31.49
N THR A 222 6.58 -21.95 -30.94
CA THR A 222 6.79 -21.98 -29.48
C THR A 222 6.22 -20.73 -28.80
N LEU A 223 6.43 -19.54 -29.37
CA LEU A 223 5.88 -18.30 -28.81
C LEU A 223 4.36 -18.21 -28.93
N GLU A 224 3.77 -18.78 -29.98
CA GLU A 224 2.32 -18.91 -30.13
C GLU A 224 1.75 -19.83 -29.06
N GLU A 225 2.35 -21.00 -28.81
CA GLU A 225 1.95 -21.93 -27.74
C GLU A 225 2.07 -21.29 -26.35
N ILE A 226 3.15 -20.59 -26.07
CA ILE A 226 3.31 -19.81 -24.80
C ILE A 226 2.21 -18.75 -24.69
N ASN A 227 1.91 -18.03 -25.76
CA ASN A 227 0.89 -16.98 -25.75
C ASN A 227 -0.53 -17.55 -25.54
N GLU A 228 -0.83 -18.74 -26.05
CA GLU A 228 -2.09 -19.45 -25.80
C GLU A 228 -2.24 -19.82 -24.30
N MET A 229 -1.17 -20.32 -23.69
CA MET A 229 -1.14 -20.62 -22.27
C MET A 229 -1.25 -19.36 -21.38
N TYR A 230 -0.79 -18.23 -21.89
CA TYR A 230 -0.81 -16.92 -21.22
C TYR A 230 -2.09 -16.12 -21.49
N ALA A 231 -3.12 -16.72 -22.03
CA ALA A 231 -4.38 -16.03 -22.32
C ALA A 231 -5.27 -15.90 -21.07
N GLU A 232 -6.12 -14.88 -21.02
CA GLU A 232 -7.12 -14.68 -19.94
C GLU A 232 -8.09 -15.85 -19.77
N MET A 233 -8.39 -16.53 -20.87
CA MET A 233 -9.30 -17.68 -20.89
C MET A 233 -8.58 -19.00 -20.59
N SER A 234 -7.26 -18.93 -20.31
CA SER A 234 -6.49 -20.13 -20.00
C SER A 234 -6.89 -20.69 -18.63
N ASP A 235 -7.08 -21.98 -18.57
CA ASP A 235 -7.27 -22.77 -17.33
C ASP A 235 -5.94 -23.28 -16.75
N LYS A 236 -4.81 -22.95 -17.40
CA LYS A 236 -3.48 -23.40 -17.00
C LYS A 236 -3.02 -22.75 -15.70
N THR A 237 -2.37 -23.56 -14.87
CA THR A 237 -1.70 -23.08 -13.67
C THR A 237 -0.28 -22.59 -13.97
N ILE A 238 0.29 -21.82 -13.04
CA ILE A 238 1.71 -21.39 -13.13
C ILE A 238 2.62 -22.62 -13.20
N LEU A 239 2.30 -23.71 -12.49
CA LEU A 239 3.00 -24.99 -12.58
C LEU A 239 3.08 -25.50 -14.02
N GLN A 240 1.92 -25.66 -14.66
CA GLN A 240 1.86 -26.14 -16.04
C GLN A 240 2.58 -25.22 -17.03
N PHE A 241 2.52 -23.92 -16.78
CA PHE A 241 3.21 -22.92 -17.55
C PHE A 241 4.74 -23.09 -17.45
N ILE A 242 5.29 -23.23 -16.24
CA ILE A 242 6.73 -23.44 -16.02
C ILE A 242 7.18 -24.82 -16.53
N GLN A 243 6.33 -25.87 -16.34
CA GLN A 243 6.59 -27.20 -16.87
C GLN A 243 6.79 -27.17 -18.37
N PHE A 244 5.96 -26.44 -19.12
CA PHE A 244 6.12 -26.26 -20.56
C PHE A 244 7.51 -25.73 -20.93
N PHE A 245 8.01 -24.72 -20.20
CA PHE A 245 9.37 -24.19 -20.44
C PHE A 245 10.46 -25.20 -20.11
N SER A 246 10.29 -25.99 -19.06
CA SER A 246 11.25 -27.02 -18.64
C SER A 246 11.27 -28.20 -19.61
N GLU A 247 10.12 -28.75 -19.95
CA GLU A 247 9.96 -29.93 -20.83
C GLU A 247 10.43 -29.64 -22.26
N ASN A 248 10.23 -28.42 -22.73
CA ASN A 248 10.73 -27.97 -24.05
C ASN A 248 12.18 -27.47 -23.99
N ASN A 249 12.89 -27.63 -22.89
CA ASN A 249 14.26 -27.17 -22.67
C ASN A 249 14.45 -25.69 -23.04
N LEU A 250 13.52 -24.83 -22.70
CA LEU A 250 13.56 -23.39 -22.97
C LEU A 250 14.27 -22.62 -21.85
N ILE A 251 14.22 -23.12 -20.62
CA ILE A 251 14.90 -22.55 -19.46
C ILE A 251 16.00 -23.48 -18.94
N LYS A 252 16.92 -22.93 -18.17
CA LYS A 252 18.00 -23.66 -17.57
C LYS A 252 17.44 -24.60 -16.47
N LYS A 253 18.14 -25.74 -16.29
CA LYS A 253 17.70 -26.75 -15.33
C LYS A 253 17.73 -26.27 -13.88
N ASP A 254 18.77 -25.54 -13.50
CA ASP A 254 18.93 -24.94 -12.17
C ASP A 254 17.81 -23.91 -11.88
N VAL A 255 17.40 -23.14 -12.88
CA VAL A 255 16.26 -22.21 -12.79
C VAL A 255 14.95 -22.98 -12.61
N ALA A 256 14.72 -24.05 -13.36
CA ALA A 256 13.53 -24.87 -13.22
C ALA A 256 13.46 -25.54 -11.84
N GLU A 257 14.56 -26.09 -11.35
CA GLU A 257 14.67 -26.70 -10.02
C GLU A 257 14.34 -25.68 -8.92
N GLN A 258 14.82 -24.44 -9.04
CA GLN A 258 14.48 -23.37 -8.10
C GLN A 258 12.99 -23.05 -8.08
N PHE A 259 12.33 -23.00 -9.25
CA PHE A 259 10.89 -22.72 -9.35
C PHE A 259 10.04 -23.86 -8.80
N PHE A 260 10.48 -25.11 -8.92
CA PHE A 260 9.80 -26.29 -8.35
C PHE A 260 10.10 -26.56 -6.88
N SER A 261 10.82 -25.66 -6.20
CA SER A 261 11.10 -25.80 -4.79
C SER A 261 9.84 -25.76 -3.92
N GLU A 262 9.92 -26.31 -2.72
CA GLU A 262 8.82 -26.36 -1.76
C GLU A 262 8.26 -24.97 -1.43
N GLN A 263 9.12 -23.96 -1.45
CA GLN A 263 8.76 -22.56 -1.21
C GLN A 263 7.63 -22.05 -2.11
N TYR A 264 7.58 -22.49 -3.38
CA TYR A 264 6.60 -21.99 -4.36
C TYR A 264 5.42 -22.93 -4.61
N GLN A 265 5.30 -24.07 -3.90
CA GLN A 265 4.29 -25.09 -4.20
C GLN A 265 2.87 -24.55 -4.32
N ASP A 266 2.46 -23.73 -3.37
CA ASP A 266 1.11 -23.15 -3.39
C ASP A 266 0.94 -22.15 -4.54
N LEU A 267 1.94 -21.30 -4.79
CA LEU A 267 1.97 -20.34 -5.89
C LEU A 267 1.89 -21.00 -7.27
N LEU A 268 2.51 -22.17 -7.43
CA LEU A 268 2.48 -22.91 -8.69
C LEU A 268 1.07 -23.41 -9.06
N ASN A 269 0.18 -23.57 -8.09
CA ASN A 269 -1.20 -23.99 -8.33
C ASN A 269 -2.12 -22.85 -8.77
N VAL A 270 -1.68 -21.60 -8.66
CA VAL A 270 -2.47 -20.44 -9.07
C VAL A 270 -2.67 -20.44 -10.59
N PRO A 271 -3.88 -20.13 -11.08
CA PRO A 271 -4.10 -19.95 -12.51
C PRO A 271 -3.25 -18.83 -13.12
N VAL A 272 -2.65 -19.07 -14.29
CA VAL A 272 -1.85 -18.06 -15.02
C VAL A 272 -2.64 -16.78 -15.26
N LYS A 273 -3.96 -16.87 -15.43
CA LYS A 273 -4.84 -15.71 -15.61
C LYS A 273 -4.72 -14.66 -14.50
N GLU A 274 -4.44 -15.05 -13.25
CA GLU A 274 -4.22 -14.07 -12.18
C GLU A 274 -2.96 -13.22 -12.43
N PHE A 275 -1.91 -13.86 -12.92
CA PHE A 275 -0.70 -13.11 -13.31
C PHE A 275 -0.95 -12.22 -14.54
N VAL A 276 -1.74 -12.67 -15.51
CA VAL A 276 -2.16 -11.84 -16.65
C VAL A 276 -2.96 -10.62 -16.18
N ASN A 277 -3.90 -10.84 -15.25
CA ASN A 277 -4.70 -9.76 -14.64
C ASN A 277 -3.81 -8.76 -13.88
N LEU A 278 -2.84 -9.27 -13.11
CA LEU A 278 -1.83 -8.45 -12.45
C LEU A 278 -1.11 -7.55 -13.46
N CYS A 279 -0.55 -8.11 -14.53
CA CYS A 279 0.16 -7.35 -15.55
C CYS A 279 -0.69 -6.23 -16.17
N ARG A 280 -1.95 -6.53 -16.48
CA ARG A 280 -2.90 -5.55 -17.04
C ARG A 280 -3.29 -4.47 -16.03
N GLY A 281 -3.57 -4.88 -14.79
CA GLY A 281 -3.91 -3.94 -13.73
C GLY A 281 -2.79 -2.95 -13.42
N LEU A 282 -1.54 -3.41 -13.49
CA LEU A 282 -0.36 -2.56 -13.34
C LEU A 282 -0.16 -1.59 -14.52
N GLU A 283 -0.61 -1.94 -15.73
CA GLU A 283 -0.53 -1.06 -16.90
C GLU A 283 -1.60 0.04 -16.92
N ARG A 284 -2.83 -0.30 -16.55
CA ARG A 284 -3.98 0.60 -16.71
C ARG A 284 -4.12 1.64 -15.61
N GLN A 285 -3.55 1.41 -14.46
CA GLN A 285 -3.63 2.30 -13.28
C GLN A 285 -5.06 2.74 -12.88
N GLU A 286 -6.09 1.99 -13.29
CA GLU A 286 -7.49 2.27 -12.96
C GLU A 286 -7.81 1.98 -11.48
N VAL A 287 -6.94 1.22 -10.82
CA VAL A 287 -7.09 0.78 -9.42
C VAL A 287 -5.79 1.04 -8.67
N SER A 288 -5.88 1.77 -7.57
CA SER A 288 -4.71 2.08 -6.73
C SER A 288 -5.07 2.16 -5.25
N THR A 289 -4.09 2.48 -4.42
CA THR A 289 -4.32 2.90 -3.05
C THR A 289 -4.18 4.41 -2.94
N GLN A 290 -4.76 5.01 -1.90
CA GLN A 290 -4.62 6.45 -1.65
C GLN A 290 -3.14 6.90 -1.57
N HIS A 291 -2.26 6.04 -1.05
CA HIS A 291 -0.83 6.32 -0.96
C HIS A 291 -0.12 6.24 -2.32
N GLY A 292 -0.56 5.33 -3.17
CA GLY A 292 0.04 5.10 -4.49
C GLY A 292 -0.15 6.25 -5.47
N VAL A 293 -1.18 7.09 -5.27
CA VAL A 293 -1.51 8.22 -6.15
C VAL A 293 -1.24 9.58 -5.51
N LYS A 294 -0.51 9.59 -4.41
CA LYS A 294 -0.18 10.87 -3.75
C LYS A 294 0.57 11.79 -4.70
N GLY A 295 0.03 13.00 -4.88
CA GLY A 295 0.60 14.00 -5.79
C GLY A 295 0.02 13.97 -7.20
N GLU A 296 -0.73 12.94 -7.58
CA GLU A 296 -1.39 12.84 -8.88
C GLU A 296 -2.70 13.62 -8.92
N GLY A 297 -3.14 13.97 -10.13
CA GLY A 297 -4.44 14.59 -10.39
C GLY A 297 -5.26 13.70 -11.32
N HIS A 298 -6.49 13.38 -10.92
CA HIS A 298 -7.42 12.55 -11.69
C HIS A 298 -8.76 13.25 -11.83
N GLU A 299 -9.41 13.10 -13.00
CA GLU A 299 -10.68 13.76 -13.25
C GLU A 299 -11.81 13.21 -12.40
N LYS A 300 -11.83 11.88 -12.20
CA LYS A 300 -12.89 11.19 -11.47
C LYS A 300 -12.26 10.12 -10.57
N VAL A 301 -12.67 10.13 -9.32
CA VAL A 301 -12.12 9.22 -8.30
C VAL A 301 -13.27 8.62 -7.49
N PHE A 302 -13.25 7.29 -7.34
CA PHE A 302 -13.98 6.58 -6.29
C PHE A 302 -13.01 6.20 -5.18
N PHE A 303 -13.25 6.69 -3.98
CA PHE A 303 -12.56 6.22 -2.79
C PHE A 303 -13.45 5.20 -2.07
N ILE A 304 -13.00 3.96 -1.98
CA ILE A 304 -13.69 2.86 -1.33
C ILE A 304 -13.14 2.75 0.10
N ALA A 305 -13.93 3.20 1.06
CA ALA A 305 -13.57 3.23 2.47
C ALA A 305 -14.17 2.00 3.17
N GLU A 306 -13.43 0.89 3.17
CA GLU A 306 -13.79 -0.32 3.90
C GLU A 306 -13.01 -0.43 5.20
N ASP A 307 -13.62 -1.05 6.21
CA ASP A 307 -12.93 -1.38 7.44
C ASP A 307 -11.91 -2.50 7.20
N CYS A 308 -10.69 -2.31 7.70
CA CYS A 308 -9.64 -3.31 7.60
C CYS A 308 -9.19 -3.75 9.01
N PRO A 309 -9.69 -4.91 9.50
CA PRO A 309 -9.35 -5.39 10.85
C PRO A 309 -7.85 -5.63 11.05
N SER A 310 -7.14 -6.03 10.00
CA SER A 310 -5.71 -6.34 10.08
C SER A 310 -4.83 -5.11 10.31
N LEU A 311 -5.30 -3.93 9.90
CA LEU A 311 -4.58 -2.65 10.08
C LEU A 311 -5.19 -1.78 11.18
N GLY A 312 -6.23 -2.25 11.87
CA GLY A 312 -6.96 -1.45 12.85
C GLY A 312 -7.68 -0.23 12.24
N VAL A 313 -7.89 -0.23 10.91
CA VAL A 313 -8.64 0.82 10.21
C VAL A 313 -10.12 0.59 10.43
N THR A 314 -10.75 1.52 11.14
CA THR A 314 -12.18 1.47 11.47
C THR A 314 -12.86 2.73 10.94
N MET A 315 -12.90 2.87 9.61
CA MET A 315 -13.52 4.02 8.92
C MET A 315 -14.98 4.18 9.29
N TYR A 316 -15.69 3.08 9.46
CA TYR A 316 -17.11 3.10 9.83
C TYR A 316 -17.34 3.68 11.25
N GLU A 317 -16.53 3.29 12.23
CA GLU A 317 -16.59 3.86 13.58
C GLU A 317 -16.19 5.35 13.58
N PHE A 318 -15.23 5.74 12.76
CA PHE A 318 -14.88 7.15 12.56
C PHE A 318 -16.06 7.95 11.99
N PHE A 319 -16.75 7.45 10.98
CA PHE A 319 -17.93 8.11 10.42
C PHE A 319 -19.07 8.19 11.43
N LYS A 320 -19.31 7.13 12.21
CA LYS A 320 -20.28 7.16 13.31
C LYS A 320 -19.94 8.22 14.35
N MET A 321 -18.66 8.34 14.71
CA MET A 321 -18.20 9.38 15.61
C MET A 321 -18.45 10.76 15.02
N ASN A 322 -18.11 10.98 13.76
CA ASN A 322 -18.26 12.27 13.07
C ASN A 322 -19.71 12.74 12.99
N VAL A 323 -20.67 11.81 12.91
CA VAL A 323 -22.12 12.13 12.99
C VAL A 323 -22.53 12.59 14.38
N LYS A 324 -21.93 12.03 15.44
CA LYS A 324 -22.26 12.35 16.84
C LYS A 324 -21.51 13.57 17.37
N VAL A 325 -20.33 13.78 16.86
CA VAL A 325 -19.39 14.80 17.30
C VAL A 325 -18.93 15.58 16.06
N SER A 326 -19.14 16.88 16.06
CA SER A 326 -18.54 17.71 14.99
C SER A 326 -17.02 17.63 15.13
N VAL A 327 -16.37 16.84 14.25
CA VAL A 327 -14.93 16.69 14.27
C VAL A 327 -14.28 17.92 13.68
N GLU A 328 -13.57 18.64 14.52
CA GLU A 328 -12.69 19.73 14.11
C GLU A 328 -11.27 19.18 13.96
N PHE A 329 -10.69 19.30 12.76
CA PHE A 329 -9.42 18.68 12.45
C PHE A 329 -8.28 19.10 13.41
N GLN A 330 -8.18 20.38 13.73
CA GLN A 330 -7.12 20.87 14.62
C GLN A 330 -7.25 20.31 16.04
N SER A 331 -8.47 20.28 16.57
CA SER A 331 -8.74 19.70 17.89
C SER A 331 -8.44 18.20 17.92
N LEU A 332 -8.81 17.48 16.85
CA LEU A 332 -8.45 16.07 16.69
C LEU A 332 -6.94 15.86 16.60
N GLN A 333 -6.24 16.69 15.81
CA GLN A 333 -4.79 16.62 15.65
C GLN A 333 -4.06 16.91 16.97
N LYS A 334 -4.49 17.94 17.70
CA LYS A 334 -3.94 18.27 19.02
C LYS A 334 -4.12 17.10 19.98
N PHE A 335 -5.34 16.58 20.07
CA PHE A 335 -5.61 15.39 20.88
C PHE A 335 -4.71 14.22 20.47
N TYR A 336 -4.54 13.98 19.16
CA TYR A 336 -3.71 12.90 18.65
C TYR A 336 -2.26 12.99 19.14
N TYR A 337 -1.63 14.15 19.04
CA TYR A 337 -0.25 14.32 19.51
C TYR A 337 -0.11 14.18 21.02
N GLU A 338 -1.01 14.79 21.79
CA GLU A 338 -1.00 14.67 23.27
C GLU A 338 -1.19 13.22 23.71
N TYR A 339 -2.06 12.49 23.03
CA TYR A 339 -2.32 11.09 23.29
C TYR A 339 -1.12 10.21 22.90
N LYS A 340 -0.53 10.45 21.74
CA LYS A 340 0.66 9.75 21.29
C LYS A 340 1.84 9.94 22.26
N ASP A 341 2.09 11.17 22.70
CA ASP A 341 3.12 11.46 23.68
C ASP A 341 2.88 10.72 25.00
N ALA A 342 1.64 10.68 25.45
CA ALA A 342 1.28 9.95 26.68
C ALA A 342 1.54 8.43 26.53
N ILE A 343 1.21 7.84 25.36
CA ILE A 343 1.48 6.43 25.06
C ILE A 343 2.98 6.14 24.97
N GLU A 344 3.76 7.02 24.32
CA GLU A 344 5.22 6.83 24.22
C GLU A 344 5.90 6.94 25.59
N ASN A 345 5.47 7.88 26.43
CA ASN A 345 5.96 7.98 27.80
C ASN A 345 5.60 6.71 28.63
N MET A 346 4.40 6.18 28.43
CA MET A 346 3.99 4.91 29.03
C MET A 346 4.89 3.75 28.60
N LYS A 347 5.21 3.65 27.31
CA LYS A 347 6.08 2.61 26.76
C LYS A 347 7.52 2.68 27.31
N GLN A 348 8.04 3.89 27.54
CA GLN A 348 9.35 4.08 28.14
C GLN A 348 9.41 3.60 29.59
N GLY A 349 8.31 3.70 30.33
CA GLY A 349 8.18 3.21 31.71
C GLY A 349 8.02 1.70 31.84
N ILE A 350 7.73 1.00 30.73
CA ILE A 350 7.61 -0.46 30.69
C ILE A 350 8.88 -1.02 30.04
N GLU A 351 9.74 -1.67 30.80
CA GLU A 351 10.99 -2.24 30.30
C GLU A 351 10.72 -3.20 29.14
N LYS A 352 11.32 -2.91 27.97
CA LYS A 352 11.11 -3.68 26.73
C LYS A 352 11.42 -5.16 26.86
N ASP A 353 12.36 -5.52 27.73
CA ASP A 353 12.79 -6.91 27.97
C ASP A 353 11.76 -7.69 28.79
N PHE A 354 11.02 -7.03 29.63
CA PHE A 354 9.91 -7.62 30.37
C PHE A 354 8.82 -8.16 29.45
N LEU A 355 8.53 -7.47 28.35
CA LEU A 355 7.53 -7.87 27.36
C LEU A 355 8.00 -9.07 26.50
N LYS A 356 9.28 -9.37 26.47
CA LYS A 356 9.84 -10.50 25.70
C LYS A 356 9.95 -11.80 26.49
N SER A 357 10.14 -11.71 27.79
CA SER A 357 10.48 -12.85 28.65
C SER A 357 9.36 -13.29 29.60
N ALA A 358 8.17 -12.72 29.47
CA ALA A 358 7.14 -12.90 30.48
C ALA A 358 6.49 -14.28 30.43
N ASP A 359 7.00 -15.17 31.25
CA ASP A 359 6.22 -16.25 31.86
C ASP A 359 5.32 -15.71 32.98
N ASP A 360 5.59 -14.52 33.49
CA ASP A 360 4.88 -13.89 34.60
C ASP A 360 4.19 -12.58 34.20
N TYR A 361 2.95 -12.71 33.71
CA TYR A 361 2.12 -11.56 33.29
C TYR A 361 1.60 -10.66 34.42
N LYS A 362 1.65 -11.14 35.67
CA LYS A 362 0.98 -10.46 36.78
C LYS A 362 1.59 -9.09 37.04
N ASP A 363 2.91 -9.01 37.00
CA ASP A 363 3.64 -7.77 37.28
C ASP A 363 3.51 -6.78 36.13
N VAL A 364 3.67 -7.28 34.89
CA VAL A 364 3.49 -6.46 33.66
C VAL A 364 2.04 -6.00 33.51
N TYR A 365 1.08 -6.86 33.82
CA TYR A 365 -0.34 -6.52 33.76
C TYR A 365 -0.71 -5.39 34.74
N GLY A 366 -0.18 -5.44 35.96
CA GLY A 366 -0.40 -4.39 36.97
C GLY A 366 0.12 -3.03 36.52
N SER A 367 1.34 -3.00 35.93
CA SER A 367 1.95 -1.78 35.42
C SER A 367 1.17 -1.21 34.24
N ILE A 368 0.76 -2.06 33.29
CA ILE A 368 -0.04 -1.62 32.12
C ILE A 368 -1.41 -1.12 32.57
N LYS A 369 -2.06 -1.81 33.53
CA LYS A 369 -3.35 -1.38 34.08
C LYS A 369 -3.23 0.00 34.69
N LYS A 370 -2.19 0.26 35.46
CA LYS A 370 -1.93 1.57 36.06
C LYS A 370 -1.76 2.66 34.98
N CYS A 371 -0.95 2.38 33.96
CA CYS A 371 -0.76 3.31 32.85
C CYS A 371 -2.07 3.62 32.10
N VAL A 372 -2.95 2.63 31.94
CA VAL A 372 -4.26 2.84 31.31
C VAL A 372 -5.16 3.67 32.19
N GLU A 373 -5.16 3.43 33.50
CA GLU A 373 -5.90 4.26 34.44
C GLU A 373 -5.43 5.71 34.43
N GLU A 374 -4.13 5.95 34.29
CA GLU A 374 -3.55 7.28 34.13
C GLU A 374 -3.99 7.95 32.81
N ILE A 375 -3.99 7.21 31.69
CA ILE A 375 -4.47 7.70 30.40
C ILE A 375 -5.96 7.98 30.44
N ASP A 376 -6.74 7.08 30.99
CA ASP A 376 -8.19 7.23 31.15
C ASP A 376 -8.52 8.44 32.03
N SER A 377 -7.77 8.66 33.10
CA SER A 377 -7.89 9.86 33.95
C SER A 377 -7.54 11.14 33.20
N LYS A 378 -6.50 11.11 32.34
CA LYS A 378 -6.05 12.29 31.59
C LYS A 378 -6.97 12.66 30.43
N PHE A 379 -7.49 11.66 29.71
CA PHE A 379 -8.24 11.85 28.47
C PHE A 379 -9.72 11.47 28.55
N GLY A 380 -10.20 10.94 29.70
CA GLY A 380 -11.55 10.39 29.83
C GLY A 380 -12.68 11.38 29.49
N ASP A 381 -12.47 12.67 29.69
CA ASP A 381 -13.43 13.73 29.34
C ASP A 381 -13.28 14.17 27.85
N ASN A 382 -12.21 13.77 27.19
CA ASN A 382 -12.00 14.15 25.79
C ASN A 382 -12.91 13.34 24.87
N VAL A 383 -13.67 14.03 24.04
CA VAL A 383 -14.65 13.41 23.14
C VAL A 383 -14.02 12.45 22.14
N TYR A 384 -12.85 12.76 21.59
CA TYR A 384 -12.16 11.89 20.64
C TYR A 384 -11.63 10.63 21.33
N TYR A 385 -11.10 10.76 22.55
CA TYR A 385 -10.69 9.63 23.36
C TYR A 385 -11.86 8.69 23.64
N LYS A 386 -12.95 9.23 24.11
CA LYS A 386 -14.15 8.45 24.49
C LYS A 386 -14.67 7.61 23.33
N TYR A 387 -14.79 8.20 22.14
CA TYR A 387 -15.37 7.50 20.97
C TYR A 387 -14.39 6.65 20.18
N CYS A 388 -13.10 6.97 20.20
CA CYS A 388 -12.11 6.27 19.40
C CYS A 388 -11.27 5.25 20.17
N TYR A 389 -11.03 5.50 21.47
CA TYR A 389 -9.99 4.79 22.20
C TYR A 389 -10.44 4.14 23.51
N GLN A 390 -11.40 4.69 24.23
CA GLN A 390 -11.77 4.20 25.55
C GLN A 390 -12.23 2.74 25.52
N ASP A 391 -13.11 2.39 24.58
CA ASP A 391 -13.59 1.01 24.43
C ASP A 391 -12.45 0.04 24.09
N TYR A 392 -11.50 0.48 23.31
CA TYR A 392 -10.34 -0.29 22.92
C TYR A 392 -9.48 -0.67 24.13
N TYR A 393 -9.23 0.28 25.03
CA TYR A 393 -8.46 0.04 26.24
C TYR A 393 -9.21 -0.83 27.24
N GLN A 394 -10.43 -0.50 27.54
CA GLN A 394 -11.20 -1.21 28.56
C GLN A 394 -11.46 -2.66 28.18
N ASN A 395 -11.82 -2.91 26.93
CA ASN A 395 -12.07 -4.26 26.44
C ASN A 395 -10.77 -5.06 26.24
N GLY A 396 -9.71 -4.41 25.78
CA GLY A 396 -8.39 -5.02 25.63
C GLY A 396 -7.82 -5.55 26.95
N ILE A 397 -7.99 -4.81 28.06
CA ILE A 397 -7.47 -5.21 29.37
C ILE A 397 -8.36 -6.23 30.05
N LYS A 398 -9.68 -6.03 30.03
CA LYS A 398 -10.64 -6.92 30.70
C LYS A 398 -10.69 -8.32 30.11
N GLY A 399 -10.45 -8.46 28.79
CA GLY A 399 -10.53 -9.74 28.09
C GLY A 399 -9.24 -10.54 28.09
N SER A 400 -8.09 -9.98 28.48
CA SER A 400 -6.80 -10.59 28.17
C SER A 400 -6.11 -11.13 29.41
N LYS A 401 -6.02 -12.45 29.45
CA LYS A 401 -5.12 -13.19 30.30
C LYS A 401 -3.86 -13.67 29.57
N THR A 402 -3.62 -13.21 28.35
CA THR A 402 -2.56 -13.75 27.48
C THR A 402 -1.50 -12.70 27.15
N HIS A 403 -0.25 -13.12 27.15
CA HIS A 403 0.95 -12.35 26.80
C HIS A 403 0.85 -11.61 25.44
N LYS A 404 0.26 -12.25 24.44
CA LYS A 404 0.07 -11.68 23.12
C LYS A 404 -0.74 -10.37 23.18
N TYR A 405 -1.69 -10.30 24.08
CA TYR A 405 -2.57 -9.15 24.25
C TYR A 405 -1.85 -8.00 24.94
N VAL A 406 -1.16 -8.26 26.02
CA VAL A 406 -0.34 -7.27 26.74
C VAL A 406 0.74 -6.70 25.83
N LYS A 407 1.42 -7.55 25.05
CA LYS A 407 2.45 -7.14 24.08
C LYS A 407 1.89 -6.30 22.93
N ASN A 408 0.71 -6.61 22.43
CA ASN A 408 0.07 -5.87 21.35
C ASN A 408 -0.62 -4.60 21.84
N TYR A 409 -0.99 -4.54 23.11
CA TYR A 409 -1.75 -3.44 23.68
C TYR A 409 -1.07 -2.08 23.49
N ALA A 410 0.22 -1.99 23.80
CA ALA A 410 1.00 -0.79 23.59
C ALA A 410 1.20 -0.43 22.10
N ASN A 411 1.14 -1.42 21.21
CA ASN A 411 1.28 -1.21 19.77
C ASN A 411 -0.05 -0.84 19.11
N ILE A 412 -1.15 -1.46 19.52
CA ILE A 412 -2.49 -1.22 18.95
C ILE A 412 -2.97 0.21 19.24
N SER A 413 -2.67 0.73 20.43
CA SER A 413 -3.06 2.09 20.83
C SER A 413 -2.47 3.17 19.92
N VAL A 414 -1.30 2.94 19.33
CA VAL A 414 -0.65 3.88 18.40
C VAL A 414 -1.16 3.69 16.98
N GLN A 415 -1.31 2.45 16.51
CA GLN A 415 -1.74 2.15 15.15
C GLN A 415 -3.20 2.56 14.86
N GLY A 416 -4.09 2.44 15.83
CA GLY A 416 -5.51 2.77 15.65
C GLY A 416 -5.79 4.25 15.36
N VAL A 417 -4.84 5.14 15.61
CA VAL A 417 -4.99 6.59 15.38
C VAL A 417 -4.55 7.01 13.98
N GLN A 418 -3.58 6.31 13.38
CA GLN A 418 -2.90 6.70 12.17
C GLN A 418 -3.72 6.54 10.90
N THR A 419 -4.69 5.68 10.96
CA THR A 419 -5.52 5.28 9.82
C THR A 419 -6.89 5.94 9.84
N ARG A 420 -7.11 6.85 10.74
CA ARG A 420 -8.33 7.63 10.88
C ARG A 420 -8.04 9.12 10.60
#